data_20da586d8ea73b6465d88374b668c77f
#
_entry.id   20da586d8ea73b6465d88374b668c77f
#
_cell.length_a   1.000
_cell.length_b   1.000
_cell.length_c   1.000
_cell.angle_alpha   90.00
_cell.angle_beta   90.00
_cell.angle_gamma   90.00
#
_symmetry.space_group_name_H-M   'P 1'
#
loop_
_entity.id
_entity.type
_entity.pdbx_description
1 polymer ?
#
loop_
_entity_poly.entity_id
_entity_poly.type
_entity_poly.pdbx_seq_one_letter_code
_entity_poly.pdbx_strand_id
1 'polypeptide(L)'
;YRSNAQSRILEDSILRADLPYRIYGGVRFYERLEIKNALSYAKLAVDNQNDAAFERIINVPSRGIGAKTMDQIRELARENTLSLWGAAKKLSDNSGPKVSNALKEFFSVVDKISKMANNKEIEEFFEKLVDLSGLKEFHGKEPGEKGRSRVENLEELVSAAAGFFSIGEDADDERSQLSLIHI
;
A
#
# COMPACT_ATOMS: atom_id res chain seq x y z
N TYR A 1 16.41 -5.83 19.22
CA TYR A 1 15.38 -6.90 19.05
C TYR A 1 15.93 -8.01 18.17
N ARG A 2 15.38 -9.21 18.35
CA ARG A 2 15.75 -10.37 17.53
C ARG A 2 14.79 -10.60 16.34
N SER A 3 13.63 -9.94 16.31
CA SER A 3 12.63 -10.10 15.25
C SER A 3 11.93 -8.78 14.91
N ASN A 4 11.41 -8.66 13.70
CA ASN A 4 10.65 -7.51 13.22
C ASN A 4 9.32 -7.32 14.00
N ALA A 5 8.67 -8.44 14.38
CA ALA A 5 7.45 -8.42 15.18
C ALA A 5 7.63 -7.74 16.54
N GLN A 6 8.75 -8.00 17.22
CA GLN A 6 9.06 -7.35 18.50
C GLN A 6 9.26 -5.84 18.36
N SER A 7 9.91 -5.40 17.27
CA SER A 7 10.09 -3.97 16.97
C SER A 7 8.74 -3.28 16.81
N ARG A 8 7.80 -3.86 16.06
CA ARG A 8 6.48 -3.29 15.82
C ARG A 8 5.67 -3.14 17.10
N ILE A 9 5.55 -4.21 17.91
CA ILE A 9 4.77 -4.16 19.16
C ILE A 9 5.28 -3.05 20.08
N LEU A 10 6.60 -2.87 20.16
CA LEU A 10 7.21 -1.81 20.97
C LEU A 10 6.92 -0.42 20.37
N GLU A 11 7.05 -0.26 19.06
CA GLU A 11 6.75 0.98 18.35
C GLU A 11 5.27 1.39 18.54
N ASP A 12 4.33 0.46 18.37
CA ASP A 12 2.91 0.69 18.58
C ASP A 12 2.60 1.12 20.03
N SER A 13 3.24 0.47 21.01
CA SER A 13 3.06 0.83 22.43
C SER A 13 3.58 2.24 22.76
N ILE A 14 4.72 2.62 22.19
CA ILE A 14 5.32 3.94 22.38
C ILE A 14 4.49 5.02 21.67
N LEU A 15 4.00 4.74 20.45
CA LEU A 15 3.13 5.64 19.69
C LEU A 15 1.81 5.91 20.43
N ARG A 16 1.19 4.86 21.00
CA ARG A 16 -0.05 5.00 21.80
C ARG A 16 0.17 5.82 23.08
N ALA A 17 1.36 5.74 23.65
CA ALA A 17 1.73 6.52 24.82
C ALA A 17 2.14 7.97 24.48
N ASP A 18 2.09 8.35 23.20
CA ASP A 18 2.54 9.67 22.68
C ASP A 18 3.96 10.03 23.11
N LEU A 19 4.83 9.02 23.23
CA LEU A 19 6.22 9.20 23.66
C LEU A 19 7.13 9.40 22.45
N PRO A 20 7.97 10.44 22.43
CA PRO A 20 8.95 10.63 21.37
C PRO A 20 10.00 9.51 21.43
N TYR A 21 10.27 8.86 20.30
CA TYR A 21 11.27 7.81 20.22
C TYR A 21 12.13 7.89 18.96
N ARG A 22 13.29 7.26 19.02
CA ARG A 22 14.20 7.11 17.90
C ARG A 22 14.73 5.69 17.80
N ILE A 23 14.68 5.13 16.60
CA ILE A 23 15.24 3.80 16.32
C ILE A 23 16.70 3.98 15.88
N TYR A 24 17.59 3.23 16.52
CA TYR A 24 18.99 3.14 16.14
C TYR A 24 19.26 1.84 15.38
N GLY A 25 19.85 1.95 14.19
CA GLY A 25 20.23 0.79 13.39
C GLY A 25 19.14 0.22 12.49
N GLY A 26 17.99 0.90 12.35
CA GLY A 26 16.89 0.46 11.48
C GLY A 26 15.92 1.57 11.08
N VAL A 27 14.98 1.22 10.21
CA VAL A 27 13.88 2.10 9.80
C VAL A 27 12.65 1.72 10.62
N ARG A 28 11.84 2.69 11.03
CA ARG A 28 10.56 2.47 11.70
C ARG A 28 9.69 1.52 10.87
N PHE A 29 8.88 0.69 11.53
CA PHE A 29 8.09 -0.34 10.84
C PHE A 29 7.28 0.25 9.69
N TYR A 30 6.49 1.30 9.96
CA TYR A 30 5.63 1.94 8.95
C TYR A 30 6.40 2.76 7.89
N GLU A 31 7.70 3.00 8.08
CA GLU A 31 8.55 3.68 7.10
C GLU A 31 9.25 2.71 6.15
N ARG A 32 9.18 1.40 6.40
CA ARG A 32 9.77 0.38 5.53
C ARG A 32 9.14 0.40 4.15
N LEU A 33 9.95 0.17 3.13
CA LEU A 33 9.55 0.28 1.72
C LEU A 33 8.31 -0.56 1.39
N GLU A 34 8.34 -1.84 1.76
CA GLU A 34 7.27 -2.81 1.52
C GLU A 34 5.98 -2.44 2.23
N ILE A 35 6.08 -1.90 3.46
CA ILE A 35 4.93 -1.44 4.24
C ILE A 35 4.33 -0.19 3.61
N LYS A 36 5.16 0.80 3.25
CA LYS A 36 4.67 1.99 2.53
C LYS A 36 3.99 1.64 1.21
N ASN A 37 4.49 0.63 0.49
CA ASN A 37 3.85 0.17 -0.73
C ASN A 37 2.48 -0.47 -0.46
N ALA A 38 2.37 -1.36 0.53
CA ALA A 38 1.11 -1.97 0.91
C ALA A 38 0.07 -0.93 1.37
N LEU A 39 0.47 0.01 2.23
CA LEU A 39 -0.39 1.12 2.66
C LEU A 39 -0.79 2.05 1.50
N SER A 40 0.08 2.24 0.49
CA SER A 40 -0.29 3.02 -0.69
C SER A 40 -1.32 2.31 -1.57
N TYR A 41 -1.29 0.96 -1.64
CA TYR A 41 -2.37 0.20 -2.26
C TYR A 41 -3.69 0.38 -1.51
N ALA A 42 -3.67 0.32 -0.17
CA ALA A 42 -4.86 0.56 0.64
C ALA A 42 -5.41 1.98 0.42
N LYS A 43 -4.54 3.01 0.49
CA LYS A 43 -4.93 4.42 0.26
C LYS A 43 -5.56 4.61 -1.12
N LEU A 44 -4.95 4.07 -2.17
CA LEU A 44 -5.46 4.22 -3.53
C LEU A 44 -6.76 3.44 -3.77
N ALA A 45 -6.95 2.32 -3.09
CA ALA A 45 -8.18 1.53 -3.16
C ALA A 45 -9.38 2.24 -2.51
N VAL A 46 -9.14 3.03 -1.46
CA VAL A 46 -10.16 3.86 -0.78
C VAL A 46 -10.36 5.19 -1.51
N ASP A 47 -9.27 5.84 -1.93
CA ASP A 47 -9.29 7.12 -2.62
C ASP A 47 -8.39 7.08 -3.86
N ASN A 48 -9.00 6.91 -5.03
CA ASN A 48 -8.29 6.88 -6.31
C ASN A 48 -7.80 8.27 -6.78
N GLN A 49 -8.10 9.35 -6.05
CA GLN A 49 -7.55 10.69 -6.28
C GLN A 49 -6.19 10.89 -5.58
N ASN A 50 -5.71 9.92 -4.82
CA ASN A 50 -4.46 10.01 -4.10
C ASN A 50 -3.26 9.83 -5.03
N ASP A 51 -2.79 10.92 -5.63
CA ASP A 51 -1.70 10.95 -6.61
C ASP A 51 -0.38 10.43 -6.03
N ALA A 52 -0.08 10.72 -4.75
CA ALA A 52 1.13 10.25 -4.10
C ALA A 52 1.14 8.71 -3.95
N ALA A 53 0.00 8.12 -3.58
CA ALA A 53 -0.15 6.67 -3.53
C ALA A 53 -0.06 6.06 -4.94
N PHE A 54 -0.71 6.68 -5.93
CA PHE A 54 -0.65 6.24 -7.33
C PHE A 54 0.79 6.18 -7.84
N GLU A 55 1.56 7.27 -7.73
CA GLU A 55 2.95 7.32 -8.21
C GLU A 55 3.82 6.25 -7.56
N ARG A 56 3.60 5.99 -6.27
CA ARG A 56 4.38 5.01 -5.52
C ARG A 56 4.19 3.59 -6.03
N ILE A 57 2.98 3.18 -6.39
CA ILE A 57 2.65 1.76 -6.60
C ILE A 57 2.36 1.37 -8.05
N ILE A 58 2.17 2.32 -8.95
CA ILE A 58 1.79 2.02 -10.34
C ILE A 58 2.74 1.01 -11.01
N ASN A 59 4.02 1.04 -10.66
CA ASN A 59 5.04 0.13 -11.18
C ASN A 59 5.70 -0.74 -10.08
N VAL A 60 5.01 -0.98 -8.98
CA VAL A 60 5.44 -1.88 -7.90
C VAL A 60 4.31 -2.84 -7.56
N PRO A 61 4.45 -4.13 -7.88
CA PRO A 61 5.50 -4.80 -8.67
C PRO A 61 5.67 -4.24 -10.09
N SER A 62 6.83 -4.52 -10.71
CA SER A 62 7.12 -4.00 -12.04
C SER A 62 6.10 -4.46 -13.08
N ARG A 63 5.45 -3.49 -13.76
CA ARG A 63 4.45 -3.69 -14.84
C ARG A 63 4.91 -3.15 -16.19
N GLY A 64 6.17 -2.74 -16.28
CA GLY A 64 6.70 -2.11 -17.51
C GLY A 64 6.24 -0.66 -17.72
N ILE A 65 5.69 -0.02 -16.69
CA ILE A 65 5.32 1.38 -16.69
C ILE A 65 6.55 2.17 -16.24
N GLY A 66 7.31 2.69 -17.20
CA GLY A 66 8.55 3.43 -16.95
C GLY A 66 8.33 4.94 -16.83
N ALA A 67 9.46 5.66 -16.65
CA ALA A 67 9.47 7.12 -16.49
C ALA A 67 8.75 7.84 -17.63
N LYS A 68 8.98 7.44 -18.88
CA LYS A 68 8.31 8.06 -20.06
C LYS A 68 6.79 8.00 -19.98
N THR A 69 6.23 6.86 -19.58
CA THR A 69 4.77 6.69 -19.43
C THR A 69 4.26 7.53 -18.26
N MET A 70 5.02 7.59 -17.15
CA MET A 70 4.67 8.44 -16.01
C MET A 70 4.67 9.93 -16.39
N ASP A 71 5.64 10.39 -17.17
CA ASP A 71 5.69 11.78 -17.64
C ASP A 71 4.50 12.12 -18.52
N GLN A 72 4.08 11.21 -19.40
CA GLN A 72 2.86 11.37 -20.21
C GLN A 72 1.59 11.45 -19.32
N ILE A 73 1.50 10.62 -18.27
CA ILE A 73 0.38 10.68 -17.32
C ILE A 73 0.35 12.03 -16.60
N ARG A 74 1.50 12.51 -16.10
CA ARG A 74 1.62 13.82 -15.43
C ARG A 74 1.26 14.98 -16.34
N GLU A 75 1.67 14.94 -17.60
CA GLU A 75 1.34 15.95 -18.60
C GLU A 75 -0.16 15.98 -18.87
N LEU A 76 -0.77 14.83 -19.16
CA LEU A 76 -2.22 14.71 -19.35
C LEU A 76 -3.02 15.15 -18.10
N ALA A 77 -2.53 14.86 -16.90
CA ALA A 77 -3.16 15.30 -15.66
C ALA A 77 -3.19 16.84 -15.57
N ARG A 78 -2.06 17.48 -15.84
CA ARG A 78 -1.95 18.96 -15.83
C ARG A 78 -2.81 19.62 -16.90
N GLU A 79 -2.75 19.15 -18.14
CA GLU A 79 -3.49 19.73 -19.26
C GLU A 79 -5.00 19.64 -19.09
N ASN A 80 -5.48 18.57 -18.44
CA ASN A 80 -6.92 18.31 -18.31
C ASN A 80 -7.45 18.52 -16.90
N THR A 81 -6.63 18.99 -15.95
CA THR A 81 -6.99 19.17 -14.53
C THR A 81 -7.56 17.88 -13.94
N LEU A 82 -6.89 16.75 -14.18
CA LEU A 82 -7.26 15.43 -13.72
C LEU A 82 -6.29 14.94 -12.64
N SER A 83 -6.75 14.00 -11.80
CA SER A 83 -5.83 13.19 -11.01
C SER A 83 -4.96 12.29 -11.90
N LEU A 84 -3.85 11.81 -11.37
CA LEU A 84 -2.99 10.86 -12.11
C LEU A 84 -3.75 9.58 -12.49
N TRP A 85 -4.69 9.12 -11.66
CA TRP A 85 -5.58 8.00 -11.97
C TRP A 85 -6.47 8.30 -13.19
N GLY A 86 -7.12 9.46 -13.22
CA GLY A 86 -7.95 9.89 -14.34
C GLY A 86 -7.16 10.05 -15.63
N ALA A 87 -5.98 10.67 -15.55
CA ALA A 87 -5.06 10.82 -16.68
C ALA A 87 -4.55 9.48 -17.20
N ALA A 88 -4.22 8.54 -16.29
CA ALA A 88 -3.79 7.20 -16.68
C ALA A 88 -4.89 6.40 -17.37
N LYS A 89 -6.16 6.53 -16.94
CA LYS A 89 -7.31 5.95 -17.65
C LYS A 89 -7.40 6.50 -19.07
N LYS A 90 -7.35 7.83 -19.24
CA LYS A 90 -7.37 8.49 -20.54
C LYS A 90 -6.20 8.05 -21.43
N LEU A 91 -4.99 7.91 -20.86
CA LEU A 91 -3.82 7.42 -21.59
C LEU A 91 -4.01 5.95 -22.01
N SER A 92 -4.57 5.10 -21.14
CA SER A 92 -4.82 3.68 -21.43
C SER A 92 -5.69 3.49 -22.68
N ASP A 93 -6.69 4.35 -22.88
CA ASP A 93 -7.61 4.26 -24.02
C ASP A 93 -6.95 4.72 -25.34
N ASN A 94 -5.93 5.57 -25.26
CA ASN A 94 -5.26 6.18 -26.40
C ASN A 94 -3.84 5.66 -26.68
N SER A 95 -3.39 4.66 -25.93
CA SER A 95 -2.02 4.12 -26.02
C SER A 95 -1.98 2.79 -26.76
N GLY A 96 -0.77 2.42 -27.23
CA GLY A 96 -0.53 1.10 -27.80
C GLY A 96 -0.75 -0.04 -26.81
N PRO A 97 -0.95 -1.27 -27.31
CA PRO A 97 -1.39 -2.43 -26.50
C PRO A 97 -0.54 -2.69 -25.24
N LYS A 98 0.78 -2.48 -25.32
CA LYS A 98 1.68 -2.73 -24.20
C LYS A 98 1.38 -1.83 -23.00
N VAL A 99 1.24 -0.53 -23.21
CA VAL A 99 0.97 0.45 -22.15
C VAL A 99 -0.47 0.31 -21.69
N SER A 100 -1.43 0.18 -22.61
CA SER A 100 -2.84 -0.02 -22.29
C SER A 100 -3.08 -1.25 -21.42
N ASN A 101 -2.48 -2.41 -21.76
CA ASN A 101 -2.64 -3.63 -20.97
C ASN A 101 -2.02 -3.50 -19.58
N ALA A 102 -0.83 -2.90 -19.45
CA ALA A 102 -0.19 -2.69 -18.16
C ALA A 102 -1.02 -1.79 -17.25
N LEU A 103 -1.60 -0.71 -17.77
CA LEU A 103 -2.48 0.18 -17.02
C LEU A 103 -3.80 -0.52 -16.64
N LYS A 104 -4.42 -1.27 -17.55
CA LYS A 104 -5.64 -2.05 -17.28
C LYS A 104 -5.44 -3.12 -16.21
N GLU A 105 -4.29 -3.80 -16.25
CA GLU A 105 -3.92 -4.76 -15.19
C GLU A 105 -3.81 -4.05 -13.83
N PHE A 106 -3.11 -2.92 -13.78
CA PHE A 106 -3.00 -2.14 -12.55
C PHE A 106 -4.36 -1.69 -12.02
N PHE A 107 -5.23 -1.14 -12.87
CA PHE A 107 -6.59 -0.75 -12.48
C PHE A 107 -7.41 -1.93 -11.96
N SER A 108 -7.32 -3.07 -12.65
CA SER A 108 -8.03 -4.29 -12.22
C SER A 108 -7.62 -4.75 -10.82
N VAL A 109 -6.33 -4.65 -10.48
CA VAL A 109 -5.83 -4.98 -9.13
C VAL A 109 -6.41 -4.02 -8.09
N VAL A 110 -6.31 -2.70 -8.33
CA VAL A 110 -6.82 -1.70 -7.38
C VAL A 110 -8.34 -1.80 -7.23
N ASP A 111 -9.09 -1.99 -8.32
CA ASP A 111 -10.54 -2.15 -8.27
C ASP A 111 -10.97 -3.41 -7.49
N LYS A 112 -10.21 -4.51 -7.59
CA LYS A 112 -10.47 -5.72 -6.78
C LYS A 112 -10.26 -5.45 -5.29
N ILE A 113 -9.19 -4.75 -4.93
CA ILE A 113 -8.90 -4.38 -3.54
C ILE A 113 -9.97 -3.41 -3.02
N SER A 114 -10.36 -2.41 -3.81
CA SER A 114 -11.41 -1.43 -3.44
C SER A 114 -12.75 -2.08 -3.12
N LYS A 115 -13.16 -3.08 -3.90
CA LYS A 115 -14.41 -3.82 -3.64
C LYS A 115 -14.40 -4.57 -2.32
N MET A 116 -13.23 -4.92 -1.80
CA MET A 116 -13.10 -5.60 -0.51
C MET A 116 -13.10 -4.65 0.68
N ALA A 117 -12.66 -3.40 0.48
CA ALA A 117 -12.55 -2.41 1.56
C ALA A 117 -13.89 -2.15 2.29
N ASN A 118 -15.02 -2.34 1.62
CA ASN A 118 -16.35 -2.04 2.17
C ASN A 118 -17.04 -3.24 2.85
N ASN A 119 -16.51 -4.47 2.74
CA ASN A 119 -17.27 -5.69 3.07
C ASN A 119 -16.50 -6.68 3.96
N LYS A 120 -15.31 -6.36 4.44
CA LYS A 120 -14.45 -7.32 5.13
C LYS A 120 -13.84 -6.74 6.41
N GLU A 121 -13.51 -7.64 7.34
CA GLU A 121 -12.66 -7.31 8.46
C GLU A 121 -11.30 -6.81 7.96
N ILE A 122 -10.68 -5.88 8.68
CA ILE A 122 -9.46 -5.20 8.21
C ILE A 122 -8.28 -6.17 8.02
N GLU A 123 -8.22 -7.24 8.82
CA GLU A 123 -7.23 -8.31 8.66
C GLU A 123 -7.37 -8.99 7.31
N GLU A 124 -8.59 -9.46 6.98
CA GLU A 124 -8.87 -10.11 5.71
C GLU A 124 -8.65 -9.17 4.52
N PHE A 125 -8.94 -7.88 4.71
CA PHE A 125 -8.64 -6.86 3.71
C PHE A 125 -7.12 -6.77 3.45
N PHE A 126 -6.29 -6.65 4.47
CA PHE A 126 -4.83 -6.56 4.30
C PHE A 126 -4.22 -7.86 3.79
N GLU A 127 -4.70 -9.03 4.21
CA GLU A 127 -4.29 -10.32 3.68
C GLU A 127 -4.50 -10.37 2.16
N LYS A 128 -5.73 -10.08 1.71
CA LYS A 128 -6.08 -10.07 0.29
C LYS A 128 -5.37 -8.97 -0.50
N LEU A 129 -5.16 -7.80 0.11
CA LEU A 129 -4.40 -6.72 -0.50
C LEU A 129 -2.97 -7.16 -0.81
N VAL A 130 -2.28 -7.77 0.15
CA VAL A 130 -0.90 -8.23 -0.03
C VAL A 130 -0.80 -9.29 -1.12
N ASP A 131 -1.76 -10.21 -1.18
CA ASP A 131 -1.81 -11.25 -2.22
C ASP A 131 -2.15 -10.67 -3.61
N LEU A 132 -3.25 -9.91 -3.73
CA LEU A 132 -3.73 -9.36 -5.00
C LEU A 132 -2.78 -8.32 -5.60
N SER A 133 -2.13 -7.53 -4.78
CA SER A 133 -1.11 -6.57 -5.24
C SER A 133 0.12 -7.24 -5.84
N GLY A 134 0.37 -8.51 -5.50
CA GLY A 134 1.56 -9.27 -5.88
C GLY A 134 2.82 -8.87 -5.10
N LEU A 135 2.70 -8.08 -4.03
CA LEU A 135 3.84 -7.61 -3.24
C LEU A 135 4.59 -8.76 -2.57
N LYS A 136 3.87 -9.75 -2.04
CA LYS A 136 4.46 -10.93 -1.39
C LYS A 136 5.31 -11.73 -2.37
N GLU A 137 4.79 -12.02 -3.57
CA GLU A 137 5.52 -12.71 -4.62
C GLU A 137 6.72 -11.90 -5.13
N PHE A 138 6.54 -10.59 -5.30
CA PHE A 138 7.57 -9.68 -5.77
C PHE A 138 8.77 -9.66 -4.83
N HIS A 139 8.54 -9.50 -3.52
CA HIS A 139 9.61 -9.50 -2.52
C HIS A 139 10.16 -10.89 -2.25
N GLY A 140 9.34 -11.93 -2.36
CA GLY A 140 9.78 -13.32 -2.23
C GLY A 140 10.79 -13.75 -3.31
N LYS A 141 10.81 -13.09 -4.48
CA LYS A 141 11.81 -13.31 -5.54
C LYS A 141 13.13 -12.59 -5.29
N GLU A 142 13.20 -11.66 -4.33
CA GLU A 142 14.45 -11.01 -3.96
C GLU A 142 15.37 -12.02 -3.26
N PRO A 143 16.67 -12.13 -3.68
CA PRO A 143 17.58 -13.11 -3.11
C PRO A 143 17.98 -12.77 -1.68
N GLY A 144 18.19 -13.83 -0.88
CA GLY A 144 18.79 -13.74 0.46
C GLY A 144 17.82 -13.31 1.55
N GLU A 145 18.38 -12.83 2.67
CA GLU A 145 17.67 -12.48 3.88
C GLU A 145 16.76 -11.25 3.70
N LYS A 146 17.13 -10.35 2.81
CA LYS A 146 16.38 -9.12 2.53
C LYS A 146 14.98 -9.40 2.00
N GLY A 147 14.83 -10.33 1.06
CA GLY A 147 13.53 -10.72 0.51
C GLY A 147 12.66 -11.38 1.57
N ARG A 148 13.23 -12.29 2.37
CA ARG A 148 12.52 -12.95 3.48
C ARG A 148 12.03 -11.93 4.52
N SER A 149 12.90 -11.04 4.95
CA SER A 149 12.53 -9.99 5.93
C SER A 149 11.41 -9.09 5.43
N ARG A 150 11.35 -8.78 4.13
CA ARG A 150 10.26 -7.99 3.55
C ARG A 150 8.93 -8.74 3.52
N VAL A 151 8.96 -10.04 3.20
CA VAL A 151 7.77 -10.89 3.27
C VAL A 151 7.27 -10.99 4.71
N GLU A 152 8.16 -11.24 5.68
CA GLU A 152 7.82 -11.24 7.11
C GLU A 152 7.21 -9.91 7.57
N ASN A 153 7.72 -8.78 7.08
CA ASN A 153 7.16 -7.47 7.39
C ASN A 153 5.73 -7.29 6.83
N LEU A 154 5.44 -7.81 5.63
CA LEU A 154 4.09 -7.78 5.09
C LEU A 154 3.13 -8.68 5.88
N GLU A 155 3.57 -9.85 6.34
CA GLU A 155 2.79 -10.73 7.21
C GLU A 155 2.56 -10.08 8.59
N GLU A 156 3.55 -9.38 9.11
CA GLU A 156 3.41 -8.60 10.34
C GLU A 156 2.42 -7.43 10.18
N LEU A 157 2.34 -6.80 8.99
CA LEU A 157 1.31 -5.78 8.71
C LEU A 157 -0.09 -6.36 8.78
N VAL A 158 -0.32 -7.56 8.24
CA VAL A 158 -1.60 -8.27 8.34
C VAL A 158 -1.95 -8.54 9.80
N SER A 159 -0.99 -9.08 10.57
CA SER A 159 -1.18 -9.33 12.01
C SER A 159 -1.43 -8.06 12.81
N ALA A 160 -0.80 -6.93 12.42
CA ALA A 160 -1.05 -5.64 13.03
C ALA A 160 -2.49 -5.18 12.81
N ALA A 161 -3.00 -5.37 11.59
CA ALA A 161 -4.38 -5.02 11.25
C ALA A 161 -5.40 -5.76 12.12
N ALA A 162 -5.19 -7.05 12.40
CA ALA A 162 -6.01 -7.84 13.33
C ALA A 162 -6.05 -7.24 14.75
N GLY A 163 -4.89 -6.80 15.25
CA GLY A 163 -4.78 -6.22 16.59
C GLY A 163 -5.46 -4.86 16.76
N PHE A 164 -5.77 -4.14 15.70
CA PHE A 164 -6.50 -2.88 15.79
C PHE A 164 -8.00 -3.07 16.12
N PHE A 165 -8.60 -4.19 15.73
CA PHE A 165 -10.01 -4.47 16.01
C PHE A 165 -10.28 -4.95 17.44
N SER A 166 -9.39 -5.75 18.00
CA SER A 166 -9.56 -6.23 19.39
C SER A 166 -9.53 -5.12 20.45
N ILE A 167 -9.18 -3.87 20.05
CA ILE A 167 -9.12 -2.70 20.93
C ILE A 167 -10.27 -1.73 20.65
N GLY A 168 -10.91 -1.82 19.48
CA GLY A 168 -12.02 -0.94 19.07
C GLY A 168 -13.38 -1.38 19.60
N GLU A 169 -13.54 -2.58 20.14
CA GLU A 169 -14.79 -3.02 20.75
C GLU A 169 -15.10 -2.30 22.07
N ASP A 170 -14.10 -1.63 22.68
CA ASP A 170 -14.28 -0.81 23.88
C ASP A 170 -14.44 0.70 23.61
N ALA A 171 -14.44 1.13 22.33
CA ALA A 171 -14.62 2.54 21.97
C ALA A 171 -15.57 2.66 20.77
N ASP A 172 -16.81 3.04 21.05
CA ASP A 172 -17.83 3.50 20.09
C ASP A 172 -17.31 4.71 19.28
N ASP A 173 -16.49 4.50 18.26
CA ASP A 173 -16.14 5.56 17.32
C ASP A 173 -15.81 5.01 15.91
N GLU A 174 -16.74 5.20 14.96
CA GLU A 174 -16.60 4.88 13.54
C GLU A 174 -15.36 5.55 12.85
N ARG A 175 -14.66 6.46 13.56
CA ARG A 175 -13.44 7.13 13.09
C ARG A 175 -12.19 6.29 13.22
N SER A 176 -12.19 5.22 14.01
CA SER A 176 -11.01 4.37 14.24
C SER A 176 -10.58 3.56 13.02
N GLN A 177 -11.52 3.16 12.18
CA GLN A 177 -11.26 2.25 11.05
C GLN A 177 -10.39 2.87 9.94
N LEU A 178 -10.44 4.20 9.78
CA LEU A 178 -9.69 4.92 8.75
C LEU A 178 -8.33 5.45 9.24
N SER A 179 -8.03 5.36 10.53
CA SER A 179 -6.81 5.95 11.10
C SER A 179 -5.52 5.27 10.62
N LEU A 180 -5.58 3.96 10.32
CA LEU A 180 -4.46 3.21 9.74
C LEU A 180 -4.08 3.67 8.33
N ILE A 181 -5.02 4.25 7.59
CA ILE A 181 -4.82 4.73 6.21
C ILE A 181 -4.27 6.16 6.22
N HIS A 182 -4.37 6.86 7.34
CA HIS A 182 -3.88 8.24 7.51
C HIS A 182 -2.46 8.35 8.13
N ILE A 183 -1.83 7.23 8.54
CA ILE A 183 -0.41 7.18 8.92
C ILE A 183 0.44 7.14 7.64
#